data_50f40cb590bb4f4673363a4f7ee952d4
#
_entry.id   50f40cb590bb4f4673363a4f7ee952d4
#
_cell.length_a   1.000
_cell.length_b   1.000
_cell.length_c   1.000
_cell.angle_alpha   90.00
_cell.angle_beta   90.00
_cell.angle_gamma   90.00
#
_symmetry.space_group_name_H-M   'P 1'
#
loop_
_entity.id
_entity.type
_entity.pdbx_description
1 polymer ?
#
loop_
_entity_poly.entity_id
_entity_poly.type
_entity_poly.pdbx_seq_one_letter_code
_entity_poly.pdbx_strand_id
1 'polypeptide(L)'
;YQPFSSTLSMTDKKTLLERQLNRYTARNTFDYFIHKDLGKFLRRELDFYIKNDVIFLDDIDEQDEAKTKEYLTKAKVIRKIARKVIAFLAQIEDFQKKLYLKKKFVVETNYCITLDRVPEALYPEIAANEAQREEWVRLFAIDEIEGTDGDLVTAAALTYTVPLTVDFLKQNPYLVLDTAFFSAEFKEQIVESIDSLDEKLDGLLIHSENSQALRLLHDKYQEA
;
A
#
# COMPACT_ATOMS: atom_id res chain seq x y z
N TYR A 1 28.95 2.89 18.93
CA TYR A 1 27.78 2.21 18.33
C TYR A 1 28.03 0.72 18.36
N GLN A 2 27.47 0.01 19.35
CA GLN A 2 27.48 -1.45 19.38
C GLN A 2 26.29 -1.97 18.59
N PRO A 3 26.48 -2.98 17.75
CA PRO A 3 25.37 -3.64 17.05
C PRO A 3 24.58 -4.49 18.04
N PHE A 4 23.29 -4.29 18.12
CA PHE A 4 22.36 -5.18 18.79
C PHE A 4 22.48 -6.60 18.20
N SER A 5 22.99 -7.53 18.97
CA SER A 5 22.97 -8.95 18.61
C SER A 5 21.58 -9.50 18.92
N SER A 6 20.71 -9.56 17.93
CA SER A 6 19.53 -10.40 17.98
C SER A 6 19.91 -11.77 17.42
N THR A 7 19.75 -12.80 18.22
CA THR A 7 19.75 -14.21 17.83
C THR A 7 18.70 -14.44 16.74
N LEU A 8 19.11 -14.32 15.48
CA LEU A 8 18.30 -14.60 14.30
C LEU A 8 18.52 -16.06 13.91
N SER A 9 17.46 -16.84 13.89
CA SER A 9 17.36 -18.15 13.28
C SER A 9 18.02 -18.16 11.89
N MET A 10 18.77 -19.22 11.58
CA MET A 10 19.67 -19.34 10.43
C MET A 10 18.98 -19.43 9.04
N THR A 11 17.71 -19.07 8.90
CA THR A 11 16.95 -19.27 7.66
C THR A 11 16.65 -18.02 6.83
N ASP A 12 16.97 -16.82 7.28
CA ASP A 12 16.62 -15.60 6.54
C ASP A 12 17.82 -14.62 6.43
N LYS A 13 18.79 -14.96 5.59
CA LYS A 13 19.85 -14.01 5.20
C LYS A 13 19.36 -13.05 4.12
N LYS A 14 18.38 -12.20 4.45
CA LYS A 14 18.04 -11.09 3.56
C LYS A 14 19.21 -10.12 3.46
N THR A 15 19.55 -9.75 2.23
CA THR A 15 20.60 -8.75 1.98
C THR A 15 20.22 -7.41 2.60
N LEU A 16 21.21 -6.55 2.86
CA LEU A 16 20.94 -5.19 3.38
C LEU A 16 20.02 -4.41 2.45
N LEU A 17 20.21 -4.53 1.14
CA LEU A 17 19.37 -3.90 0.12
C LEU A 17 17.93 -4.42 0.18
N GLU A 18 17.73 -5.72 0.25
CA GLU A 18 16.43 -6.36 0.34
C GLU A 18 15.68 -5.93 1.62
N ARG A 19 16.39 -5.84 2.75
CA ARG A 19 15.83 -5.36 4.01
C ARG A 19 15.39 -3.90 3.91
N GLN A 20 16.18 -3.05 3.27
CA GLN A 20 15.83 -1.63 3.05
C GLN A 20 14.68 -1.49 2.05
N LEU A 21 14.66 -2.29 1.00
CA LEU A 21 13.57 -2.32 0.03
C LEU A 21 12.25 -2.76 0.67
N ASN A 22 12.27 -3.85 1.44
CA ASN A 22 11.11 -4.33 2.18
C ASN A 22 10.60 -3.28 3.18
N ARG A 23 11.50 -2.56 3.86
CA ARG A 23 11.12 -1.47 4.76
C ARG A 23 10.51 -0.29 3.99
N TYR A 24 10.99 0.00 2.80
CA TYR A 24 10.46 1.05 1.93
C TYR A 24 9.06 0.69 1.39
N THR A 25 8.87 -0.55 0.98
CA THR A 25 7.60 -1.07 0.42
C THR A 25 6.62 -1.53 1.50
N ALA A 26 7.05 -1.66 2.77
CA ALA A 26 6.21 -2.11 3.87
C ALA A 26 4.93 -1.26 3.95
N ARG A 27 3.81 -1.97 4.11
CA ARG A 27 2.49 -1.38 4.27
C ARG A 27 2.47 -0.55 5.56
N ASN A 28 2.01 0.67 5.47
CA ASN A 28 1.80 1.50 6.63
C ASN A 28 0.43 1.15 7.23
N THR A 29 0.43 0.46 8.38
CA THR A 29 -0.79 -0.02 9.05
C THR A 29 -1.26 0.90 10.17
N PHE A 30 -0.57 2.02 10.39
CA PHE A 30 -0.93 2.97 11.44
C PHE A 30 -1.67 4.16 10.85
N ASP A 31 -2.78 4.54 11.48
CA ASP A 31 -3.41 5.83 11.27
C ASP A 31 -2.49 6.91 11.80
N TYR A 32 -1.89 7.70 10.89
CA TYR A 32 -1.04 8.81 11.28
C TYR A 32 -1.86 10.10 11.33
N PHE A 33 -1.91 10.69 12.51
CA PHE A 33 -2.17 12.10 12.61
C PHE A 33 -0.85 12.85 12.40
N ILE A 34 -0.69 13.51 11.28
CA ILE A 34 0.48 14.33 10.96
C ILE A 34 0.11 15.79 11.14
N HIS A 35 0.74 16.44 12.10
CA HIS A 35 0.50 17.86 12.33
C HIS A 35 1.14 18.69 11.21
N LYS A 36 0.42 19.70 10.70
CA LYS A 36 0.92 20.55 9.62
C LYS A 36 2.22 21.26 9.99
N ASP A 37 2.30 21.80 11.19
CA ASP A 37 3.50 22.47 11.76
C ASP A 37 3.47 22.33 13.29
N LEU A 38 3.97 21.18 13.79
CA LEU A 38 4.00 20.88 15.22
C LEU A 38 4.87 21.87 15.99
N GLY A 39 6.00 22.26 15.43
CA GLY A 39 6.94 23.18 16.08
C GLY A 39 6.33 24.55 16.32
N LYS A 40 5.55 25.09 15.37
CA LYS A 40 4.85 26.37 15.53
C LYS A 40 3.72 26.28 16.54
N PHE A 41 2.95 25.18 16.48
CA PHE A 41 1.87 24.91 17.42
C PHE A 41 2.40 24.86 18.86
N LEU A 42 3.37 23.99 19.15
CA LEU A 42 3.90 23.83 20.51
C LEU A 42 4.59 25.09 21.05
N ARG A 43 5.22 25.91 20.19
CA ARG A 43 5.78 27.20 20.63
C ARG A 43 4.70 28.17 21.09
N ARG A 44 3.55 28.20 20.40
CA ARG A 44 2.41 29.02 20.80
C ARG A 44 1.81 28.53 22.12
N GLU A 45 1.64 27.24 22.27
CA GLU A 45 1.13 26.64 23.50
C GLU A 45 2.08 26.87 24.69
N LEU A 46 3.39 26.80 24.46
CA LEU A 46 4.40 27.15 25.47
C LEU A 46 4.29 28.62 25.90
N ASP A 47 4.13 29.54 24.97
CA ASP A 47 3.98 30.95 25.29
C ASP A 47 2.67 31.22 26.06
N PHE A 48 1.60 30.48 25.72
CA PHE A 48 0.33 30.51 26.44
C PHE A 48 0.50 29.98 27.87
N TYR A 49 1.11 28.82 28.04
CA TYR A 49 1.39 28.21 29.33
C TYR A 49 2.23 29.13 30.24
N ILE A 50 3.31 29.71 29.71
CA ILE A 50 4.16 30.62 30.49
C ILE A 50 3.37 31.85 30.98
N LYS A 51 2.48 32.39 30.16
CA LYS A 51 1.68 33.58 30.50
C LYS A 51 0.60 33.31 31.53
N ASN A 52 -0.03 32.12 31.51
CA ASN A 52 -1.20 31.86 32.31
C ASN A 52 -0.91 31.03 33.58
N ASP A 53 0.14 30.16 33.52
CA ASP A 53 0.39 29.20 34.60
C ASP A 53 1.76 29.42 35.29
N VAL A 54 2.66 30.24 34.70
CA VAL A 54 4.00 30.44 35.26
C VAL A 54 4.20 31.88 35.73
N ILE A 55 3.63 32.88 35.04
CA ILE A 55 3.76 34.28 35.35
C ILE A 55 2.38 34.82 35.73
N PHE A 56 2.17 35.03 37.01
CA PHE A 56 1.00 35.73 37.50
C PHE A 56 1.34 37.21 37.69
N LEU A 57 0.56 38.09 37.10
CA LEU A 57 0.78 39.54 37.19
C LEU A 57 0.67 40.06 38.64
N ASP A 58 -0.19 39.42 39.43
CA ASP A 58 -0.37 39.77 40.84
C ASP A 58 0.83 39.42 41.73
N ASP A 59 1.71 38.53 41.26
CA ASP A 59 2.94 38.15 41.95
C ASP A 59 4.14 39.06 41.60
N ILE A 60 3.96 39.98 40.65
CA ILE A 60 4.93 40.97 40.24
C ILE A 60 4.73 42.22 41.11
N ASP A 61 5.34 42.19 42.31
CA ASP A 61 5.36 43.35 43.19
C ASP A 61 6.49 44.29 42.83
N GLU A 62 6.18 45.55 42.57
CA GLU A 62 7.18 46.59 42.29
C GLU A 62 8.14 46.81 43.47
N GLN A 63 7.77 46.37 44.69
CA GLN A 63 8.56 46.52 45.91
C GLN A 63 9.51 45.35 46.17
N ASP A 64 9.34 44.18 45.48
CA ASP A 64 10.17 43.01 45.69
C ASP A 64 10.89 42.60 44.36
N GLU A 65 11.95 43.31 43.99
CA GLU A 65 12.76 43.00 42.83
C GLU A 65 13.33 41.56 42.85
N ALA A 66 13.57 40.99 44.03
CA ALA A 66 14.15 39.66 44.15
C ALA A 66 13.19 38.58 43.70
N LYS A 67 11.92 38.65 44.08
CA LYS A 67 10.84 37.74 43.64
C LYS A 67 10.59 37.88 42.15
N THR A 68 10.46 39.07 41.65
CA THR A 68 10.28 39.35 40.20
C THR A 68 11.41 38.74 39.37
N LYS A 69 12.66 38.86 39.83
CA LYS A 69 13.83 38.26 39.17
C LYS A 69 13.78 36.74 39.20
N GLU A 70 13.31 36.14 40.30
CA GLU A 70 13.14 34.70 40.42
C GLU A 70 12.09 34.17 39.41
N TYR A 71 10.93 34.80 39.33
CA TYR A 71 9.87 34.43 38.35
C TYR A 71 10.38 34.55 36.91
N LEU A 72 11.03 35.64 36.54
CA LEU A 72 11.62 35.81 35.23
C LEU A 72 12.69 34.74 34.92
N THR A 73 13.46 34.37 35.93
CA THR A 73 14.48 33.33 35.79
C THR A 73 13.83 31.95 35.58
N LYS A 74 12.79 31.58 36.34
CA LYS A 74 11.97 30.38 36.16
C LYS A 74 11.41 30.33 34.74
N ALA A 75 10.76 31.39 34.27
CA ALA A 75 10.21 31.46 32.93
C ALA A 75 11.28 31.29 31.84
N LYS A 76 12.45 31.91 32.00
CA LYS A 76 13.60 31.74 31.07
C LYS A 76 14.11 30.31 31.01
N VAL A 77 14.24 29.63 32.17
CA VAL A 77 14.68 28.24 32.24
C VAL A 77 13.69 27.32 31.59
N ILE A 78 12.40 27.43 31.94
CA ILE A 78 11.31 26.65 31.32
C ILE A 78 11.33 26.84 29.81
N ARG A 79 11.37 28.07 29.33
CA ARG A 79 11.40 28.41 27.90
C ARG A 79 12.61 27.81 27.19
N LYS A 80 13.79 27.83 27.84
CA LYS A 80 15.03 27.28 27.27
C LYS A 80 14.96 25.76 27.10
N ILE A 81 14.45 25.05 28.13
CA ILE A 81 14.32 23.59 28.12
C ILE A 81 13.22 23.19 27.13
N ALA A 82 12.03 23.77 27.24
CA ALA A 82 10.90 23.48 26.39
C ALA A 82 11.20 23.70 24.90
N ARG A 83 11.91 24.75 24.52
CA ARG A 83 12.32 24.98 23.13
C ARG A 83 13.21 23.87 22.57
N LYS A 84 14.07 23.26 23.37
CA LYS A 84 14.90 22.12 22.94
C LYS A 84 14.03 20.89 22.70
N VAL A 85 13.09 20.62 23.63
CA VAL A 85 12.13 19.51 23.50
C VAL A 85 11.24 19.72 22.28
N ILE A 86 10.71 20.93 22.07
CA ILE A 86 9.88 21.25 20.91
C ILE A 86 10.65 21.08 19.60
N ALA A 87 11.91 21.50 19.55
CA ALA A 87 12.74 21.32 18.36
C ALA A 87 12.94 19.84 18.03
N PHE A 88 13.17 19.01 19.04
CA PHE A 88 13.30 17.56 18.87
C PHE A 88 12.01 16.90 18.40
N LEU A 89 10.86 17.24 19.00
CA LEU A 89 9.55 16.71 18.61
C LEU A 89 9.19 17.15 17.17
N ALA A 90 9.48 18.40 16.82
CA ALA A 90 9.25 18.90 15.47
C ALA A 90 10.10 18.16 14.43
N GLN A 91 11.36 17.82 14.74
CA GLN A 91 12.20 17.01 13.84
C GLN A 91 11.65 15.60 13.62
N ILE A 92 11.14 14.96 14.68
CA ILE A 92 10.50 13.64 14.57
C ILE A 92 9.28 13.73 13.65
N GLU A 93 8.43 14.72 13.87
CA GLU A 93 7.22 14.93 13.06
C GLU A 93 7.54 15.22 11.58
N ASP A 94 8.52 16.07 11.32
CA ASP A 94 9.00 16.37 9.97
C ASP A 94 9.57 15.12 9.28
N PHE A 95 10.24 14.24 10.02
CA PHE A 95 10.72 12.97 9.49
C PHE A 95 9.57 12.03 9.16
N GLN A 96 8.59 11.89 10.06
CA GLN A 96 7.39 11.09 9.80
C GLN A 96 6.61 11.62 8.60
N LYS A 97 6.48 12.93 8.47
CA LYS A 97 5.85 13.58 7.32
C LYS A 97 6.58 13.26 6.01
N LYS A 98 7.91 13.29 5.98
CA LYS A 98 8.69 12.88 4.81
C LYS A 98 8.48 11.41 4.45
N LEU A 99 8.39 10.51 5.45
CA LEU A 99 8.08 9.10 5.22
C LEU A 99 6.67 8.90 4.66
N TYR A 100 5.70 9.64 5.16
CA TYR A 100 4.32 9.61 4.67
C TYR A 100 4.21 10.14 3.23
N LEU A 101 4.95 11.21 2.91
CA LEU A 101 4.93 11.85 1.60
C LEU A 101 5.76 11.10 0.54
N LYS A 102 6.56 10.09 0.91
CA LYS A 102 7.35 9.34 -0.08
C LYS A 102 6.44 8.61 -1.06
N LYS A 103 6.78 8.64 -2.35
CA LYS A 103 6.14 7.79 -3.35
C LYS A 103 6.54 6.33 -3.09
N LYS A 104 5.58 5.41 -3.17
CA LYS A 104 5.83 3.97 -3.13
C LYS A 104 5.79 3.44 -4.55
N PHE A 105 6.59 2.40 -4.81
CA PHE A 105 6.54 1.68 -6.07
C PHE A 105 5.33 0.75 -6.12
N VAL A 106 4.87 0.47 -7.34
CA VAL A 106 3.97 -0.64 -7.59
C VAL A 106 4.76 -1.92 -7.32
N VAL A 107 4.25 -2.77 -6.44
CA VAL A 107 4.92 -4.01 -6.01
C VAL A 107 4.55 -5.15 -6.94
N GLU A 108 3.30 -5.16 -7.38
CA GLU A 108 2.73 -6.22 -8.19
C GLU A 108 1.63 -5.64 -9.09
N THR A 109 1.55 -6.15 -10.30
CA THR A 109 0.49 -5.84 -11.26
C THR A 109 -0.06 -7.14 -11.82
N ASN A 110 -1.36 -7.36 -11.73
CA ASN A 110 -2.05 -8.50 -12.30
C ASN A 110 -3.20 -8.01 -13.18
N TYR A 111 -3.62 -8.87 -14.09
CA TYR A 111 -4.67 -8.57 -15.05
C TYR A 111 -5.76 -9.63 -14.97
N CYS A 112 -7.01 -9.17 -14.98
CA CYS A 112 -8.19 -10.00 -15.18
C CYS A 112 -8.63 -9.83 -16.63
N ILE A 113 -8.57 -10.91 -17.41
CA ILE A 113 -8.76 -10.87 -18.87
C ILE A 113 -9.75 -11.97 -19.26
N THR A 114 -10.73 -11.65 -20.09
CA THR A 114 -11.64 -12.65 -20.65
C THR A 114 -10.92 -13.53 -21.67
N LEU A 115 -11.27 -14.82 -21.73
CA LEU A 115 -10.57 -15.78 -22.59
C LEU A 115 -10.63 -15.44 -24.07
N ASP A 116 -11.68 -14.77 -24.53
CA ASP A 116 -11.81 -14.31 -25.92
C ASP A 116 -10.68 -13.34 -26.36
N ARG A 117 -9.99 -12.73 -25.38
CA ARG A 117 -8.87 -11.82 -25.63
C ARG A 117 -7.50 -12.50 -25.44
N VAL A 118 -7.49 -13.77 -25.02
CA VAL A 118 -6.27 -14.55 -24.77
C VAL A 118 -5.96 -15.42 -25.99
N PRO A 119 -4.69 -15.45 -26.48
CA PRO A 119 -4.32 -16.33 -27.57
C PRO A 119 -4.62 -17.80 -27.27
N GLU A 120 -5.26 -18.51 -28.21
CA GLU A 120 -5.60 -19.94 -28.06
C GLU A 120 -4.37 -20.83 -27.81
N ALA A 121 -3.18 -20.40 -28.24
CA ALA A 121 -1.93 -21.12 -28.01
C ALA A 121 -1.62 -21.29 -26.50
N LEU A 122 -2.14 -20.41 -25.64
CA LEU A 122 -1.97 -20.45 -24.18
C LEU A 122 -3.04 -21.29 -23.45
N TYR A 123 -4.09 -21.70 -24.15
CA TYR A 123 -5.20 -22.48 -23.54
C TYR A 123 -4.78 -23.78 -22.89
N PRO A 124 -3.80 -24.56 -23.43
CA PRO A 124 -3.34 -25.77 -22.75
C PRO A 124 -2.74 -25.51 -21.36
N GLU A 125 -2.01 -24.40 -21.20
CA GLU A 125 -1.43 -24.02 -19.91
C GLU A 125 -2.54 -23.52 -18.94
N ILE A 126 -3.51 -22.79 -19.45
CA ILE A 126 -4.68 -22.35 -18.67
C ILE A 126 -5.50 -23.55 -18.18
N ALA A 127 -5.78 -24.51 -19.08
CA ALA A 127 -6.54 -25.72 -18.76
C ALA A 127 -5.87 -26.58 -17.68
N ALA A 128 -4.53 -26.59 -17.65
CA ALA A 128 -3.73 -27.32 -16.67
C ALA A 128 -3.60 -26.60 -15.33
N ASN A 129 -3.94 -25.31 -15.23
CA ASN A 129 -3.78 -24.52 -14.02
C ASN A 129 -4.88 -24.80 -12.99
N GLU A 130 -4.48 -25.47 -11.91
CA GLU A 130 -5.42 -25.87 -10.84
C GLU A 130 -5.97 -24.68 -10.06
N ALA A 131 -5.12 -23.69 -9.72
CA ALA A 131 -5.54 -22.53 -8.96
C ALA A 131 -6.56 -21.69 -9.72
N GLN A 132 -6.37 -21.49 -11.01
CA GLN A 132 -7.33 -20.77 -11.85
C GLN A 132 -8.65 -21.55 -11.98
N ARG A 133 -8.61 -22.87 -12.12
CA ARG A 133 -9.79 -23.71 -12.16
C ARG A 133 -10.60 -23.61 -10.86
N GLU A 134 -9.93 -23.74 -9.71
CA GLU A 134 -10.58 -23.63 -8.40
C GLU A 134 -11.24 -22.25 -8.19
N GLU A 135 -10.57 -21.18 -8.65
CA GLU A 135 -11.15 -19.84 -8.60
C GLU A 135 -12.40 -19.72 -9.49
N TRP A 136 -12.41 -20.33 -10.65
CA TRP A 136 -13.59 -20.35 -11.52
C TRP A 136 -14.74 -21.20 -10.94
N VAL A 137 -14.44 -22.30 -10.27
CA VAL A 137 -15.46 -23.07 -9.52
C VAL A 137 -16.06 -22.17 -8.43
N ARG A 138 -15.22 -21.50 -7.68
CA ARG A 138 -15.65 -20.63 -6.58
C ARG A 138 -16.49 -19.43 -7.03
N LEU A 139 -16.13 -18.79 -8.14
CA LEU A 139 -16.77 -17.54 -8.61
C LEU A 139 -17.93 -17.79 -9.56
N PHE A 140 -17.86 -18.81 -10.39
CA PHE A 140 -18.74 -19.00 -11.53
C PHE A 140 -19.44 -20.38 -11.52
N ALA A 141 -19.16 -21.23 -10.52
CA ALA A 141 -19.74 -22.59 -10.42
C ALA A 141 -19.56 -23.36 -11.73
N ILE A 142 -18.38 -23.33 -12.34
CA ILE A 142 -18.13 -23.97 -13.64
C ILE A 142 -18.27 -25.49 -13.59
N ASP A 143 -18.20 -26.11 -12.42
CA ASP A 143 -18.41 -27.54 -12.14
C ASP A 143 -19.87 -27.94 -12.29
N GLU A 144 -20.81 -27.01 -12.29
CA GLU A 144 -22.23 -27.23 -12.54
C GLU A 144 -22.60 -27.11 -14.03
N ILE A 145 -21.63 -26.77 -14.91
CA ILE A 145 -21.88 -26.64 -16.34
C ILE A 145 -21.99 -28.04 -16.97
N GLU A 146 -23.21 -28.43 -17.34
CA GLU A 146 -23.48 -29.63 -18.11
C GLU A 146 -23.44 -29.29 -19.60
N GLY A 147 -22.77 -30.12 -20.38
CA GLY A 147 -22.75 -29.97 -21.84
C GLY A 147 -24.15 -30.28 -22.40
N THR A 148 -24.83 -29.22 -22.85
CA THR A 148 -26.14 -29.36 -23.54
C THR A 148 -25.91 -29.32 -25.06
N ASP A 149 -26.43 -30.34 -25.73
CA ASP A 149 -26.52 -30.52 -27.20
C ASP A 149 -25.25 -30.99 -27.94
N GLY A 150 -25.30 -32.24 -28.34
CA GLY A 150 -24.38 -32.85 -29.28
C GLY A 150 -24.26 -34.35 -29.16
N ASP A 151 -23.59 -34.96 -30.09
CA ASP A 151 -23.17 -36.35 -30.04
C ASP A 151 -22.44 -36.61 -28.70
N LEU A 152 -22.59 -37.77 -28.10
CA LEU A 152 -22.03 -38.13 -26.76
C LEU A 152 -20.53 -37.77 -26.59
N VAL A 153 -19.78 -37.76 -27.69
CA VAL A 153 -18.36 -37.43 -27.71
C VAL A 153 -18.14 -35.91 -27.59
N THR A 154 -18.97 -35.09 -28.25
CA THR A 154 -18.90 -33.64 -28.22
C THR A 154 -19.41 -33.11 -26.87
N ALA A 155 -20.47 -33.67 -26.31
CA ALA A 155 -21.00 -33.30 -25.00
C ALA A 155 -19.97 -33.56 -23.89
N ALA A 156 -19.21 -34.66 -23.96
CA ALA A 156 -18.17 -34.98 -22.97
C ALA A 156 -17.01 -34.01 -22.99
N ALA A 157 -16.67 -33.42 -24.16
CA ALA A 157 -15.60 -32.43 -24.30
C ALA A 157 -15.98 -31.01 -23.77
N LEU A 158 -17.29 -30.77 -23.64
CA LEU A 158 -17.88 -29.50 -23.23
C LEU A 158 -18.24 -29.46 -21.73
N THR A 159 -18.20 -30.62 -21.08
CA THR A 159 -18.50 -30.75 -19.66
C THR A 159 -17.26 -30.44 -18.82
N TYR A 160 -17.50 -29.94 -17.63
CA TYR A 160 -16.39 -29.73 -16.67
C TYR A 160 -15.64 -31.06 -16.42
N THR A 161 -14.33 -30.97 -16.51
CA THR A 161 -13.39 -32.08 -16.25
C THR A 161 -12.21 -31.63 -15.43
N VAL A 162 -11.50 -32.56 -14.81
CA VAL A 162 -10.26 -32.28 -14.08
C VAL A 162 -9.12 -33.11 -14.70
N PRO A 163 -8.14 -32.49 -15.36
CA PRO A 163 -8.04 -31.04 -15.71
C PRO A 163 -9.11 -30.62 -16.73
N LEU A 164 -9.26 -29.29 -16.91
CA LEU A 164 -10.15 -28.73 -17.94
C LEU A 164 -9.66 -29.09 -19.34
N THR A 165 -10.55 -29.14 -20.31
CA THR A 165 -10.19 -29.32 -21.72
C THR A 165 -10.05 -27.95 -22.43
N VAL A 166 -9.25 -27.92 -23.50
CA VAL A 166 -9.14 -26.72 -24.35
C VAL A 166 -10.50 -26.37 -24.99
N ASP A 167 -11.28 -27.39 -25.34
CA ASP A 167 -12.60 -27.21 -25.96
C ASP A 167 -13.61 -26.60 -24.95
N PHE A 168 -13.51 -26.95 -23.68
CA PHE A 168 -14.28 -26.29 -22.62
C PHE A 168 -13.97 -24.78 -22.55
N LEU A 169 -12.68 -24.41 -22.61
CA LEU A 169 -12.28 -23.01 -22.59
C LEU A 169 -12.78 -22.24 -23.83
N LYS A 170 -12.71 -22.85 -25.01
CA LYS A 170 -13.21 -22.25 -26.26
C LYS A 170 -14.71 -21.98 -26.24
N GLN A 171 -15.47 -22.80 -25.54
CA GLN A 171 -16.91 -22.62 -25.41
C GLN A 171 -17.32 -21.63 -24.33
N ASN A 172 -16.40 -21.30 -23.44
CA ASN A 172 -16.62 -20.35 -22.37
C ASN A 172 -15.72 -19.12 -22.49
N PRO A 173 -15.82 -18.34 -23.60
CA PRO A 173 -14.89 -17.26 -23.94
C PRO A 173 -14.92 -16.09 -22.95
N TYR A 174 -15.98 -15.98 -22.15
CA TYR A 174 -16.14 -14.90 -21.16
C TYR A 174 -15.67 -15.27 -19.75
N LEU A 175 -15.10 -16.46 -19.54
CA LEU A 175 -14.42 -16.76 -18.28
C LEU A 175 -13.24 -15.81 -18.11
N VAL A 176 -13.09 -15.28 -16.91
CA VAL A 176 -12.06 -14.30 -16.58
C VAL A 176 -10.84 -15.01 -16.05
N LEU A 177 -9.75 -14.93 -16.78
CA LEU A 177 -8.42 -15.35 -16.36
C LEU A 177 -7.83 -14.31 -15.41
N ASP A 178 -7.28 -14.74 -14.28
CA ASP A 178 -6.46 -13.87 -13.40
C ASP A 178 -4.98 -14.25 -13.52
N THR A 179 -4.17 -13.33 -14.03
CA THR A 179 -2.73 -13.56 -14.21
C THR A 179 -1.97 -13.74 -12.90
N ALA A 180 -2.59 -13.48 -11.74
CA ALA A 180 -2.00 -13.74 -10.42
C ALA A 180 -1.73 -15.24 -10.18
N PHE A 181 -2.45 -16.14 -10.86
CA PHE A 181 -2.29 -17.58 -10.75
C PHE A 181 -1.23 -18.17 -11.69
N PHE A 182 -0.58 -17.34 -12.48
CA PHE A 182 0.37 -17.77 -13.52
C PHE A 182 1.77 -17.22 -13.30
N SER A 183 2.72 -17.76 -14.04
CA SER A 183 4.12 -17.31 -14.03
C SER A 183 4.28 -15.90 -14.62
N ALA A 184 5.41 -15.26 -14.34
CA ALA A 184 5.74 -13.95 -14.92
C ALA A 184 5.84 -14.03 -16.45
N GLU A 185 6.42 -15.12 -16.96
CA GLU A 185 6.59 -15.36 -18.40
C GLU A 185 5.25 -15.52 -19.11
N PHE A 186 4.29 -16.22 -18.50
CA PHE A 186 2.95 -16.37 -19.04
C PHE A 186 2.23 -15.01 -19.08
N LYS A 187 2.36 -14.21 -18.01
CA LYS A 187 1.81 -12.87 -17.94
C LYS A 187 2.38 -11.96 -19.05
N GLU A 188 3.69 -12.01 -19.26
CA GLU A 188 4.35 -11.24 -20.31
C GLU A 188 3.81 -11.63 -21.69
N GLN A 189 3.67 -12.91 -22.01
CA GLN A 189 3.12 -13.39 -23.27
C GLN A 189 1.70 -12.87 -23.54
N ILE A 190 0.84 -12.84 -22.52
CA ILE A 190 -0.49 -12.27 -22.64
C ILE A 190 -0.43 -10.76 -22.89
N VAL A 191 0.36 -10.03 -22.11
CA VAL A 191 0.47 -8.58 -22.24
C VAL A 191 1.02 -8.19 -23.59
N GLU A 192 2.03 -8.88 -24.11
CA GLU A 192 2.59 -8.68 -25.44
C GLU A 192 1.61 -8.98 -26.58
N SER A 193 0.64 -9.87 -26.34
CA SER A 193 -0.38 -10.22 -27.34
C SER A 193 -1.49 -9.16 -27.49
N ILE A 194 -1.57 -8.21 -26.55
CA ILE A 194 -2.63 -7.18 -26.53
C ILE A 194 -2.05 -5.83 -26.95
N ASP A 195 -2.35 -5.40 -28.17
CA ASP A 195 -1.97 -4.08 -28.65
C ASP A 195 -2.70 -2.97 -27.87
N SER A 196 -1.97 -1.91 -27.50
CA SER A 196 -2.53 -0.74 -26.81
C SER A 196 -3.28 -1.11 -25.51
N LEU A 197 -2.63 -1.88 -24.64
CA LEU A 197 -3.23 -2.42 -23.41
C LEU A 197 -3.95 -1.32 -22.59
N ASP A 198 -3.33 -0.15 -22.41
CA ASP A 198 -3.89 0.96 -21.63
C ASP A 198 -5.24 1.47 -22.16
N GLU A 199 -5.45 1.40 -23.48
CA GLU A 199 -6.71 1.83 -24.14
C GLU A 199 -7.80 0.76 -24.02
N LYS A 200 -7.41 -0.49 -23.81
CA LYS A 200 -8.32 -1.65 -23.73
C LYS A 200 -8.69 -2.03 -22.31
N LEU A 201 -8.15 -1.32 -21.33
CA LEU A 201 -8.51 -1.54 -19.92
C LEU A 201 -9.88 -0.95 -19.63
N ASP A 202 -10.83 -1.78 -19.24
CA ASP A 202 -12.18 -1.37 -18.82
C ASP A 202 -12.19 -0.81 -17.38
N GLY A 203 -11.17 -1.09 -16.57
CA GLY A 203 -11.06 -0.62 -15.21
C GLY A 203 -9.69 -0.84 -14.58
N LEU A 204 -9.42 -0.10 -13.52
CA LEU A 204 -8.19 -0.18 -12.73
C LEU A 204 -8.53 -0.30 -11.26
N LEU A 205 -8.11 -1.39 -10.63
CA LEU A 205 -8.22 -1.60 -9.19
C LEU A 205 -6.86 -1.42 -8.53
N ILE A 206 -6.75 -0.50 -7.58
CA ILE A 206 -5.52 -0.23 -6.85
C ILE A 206 -5.69 -0.62 -5.38
N HIS A 207 -5.00 -1.67 -4.96
CA HIS A 207 -4.94 -2.08 -3.57
C HIS A 207 -3.77 -1.39 -2.86
N SER A 208 -4.02 -0.25 -2.24
CA SER A 208 -3.03 0.58 -1.57
C SER A 208 -3.67 1.39 -0.44
N GLU A 209 -2.84 2.06 0.35
CA GLU A 209 -3.30 3.13 1.21
C GLU A 209 -3.83 4.30 0.33
N ASN A 210 -4.96 4.91 0.71
CA ASN A 210 -5.71 5.85 -0.12
C ASN A 210 -4.86 7.02 -0.64
N SER A 211 -4.06 7.66 0.21
CA SER A 211 -3.22 8.80 -0.21
C SER A 211 -2.14 8.39 -1.20
N GLN A 212 -1.65 7.15 -1.14
CA GLN A 212 -0.66 6.61 -2.06
C GLN A 212 -1.29 6.28 -3.42
N ALA A 213 -2.50 5.68 -3.41
CA ALA A 213 -3.26 5.39 -4.64
C ALA A 213 -3.60 6.68 -5.39
N LEU A 214 -4.10 7.69 -4.69
CA LEU A 214 -4.43 8.99 -5.30
C LEU A 214 -3.21 9.67 -5.92
N ARG A 215 -2.05 9.57 -5.30
CA ARG A 215 -0.80 10.12 -5.88
C ARG A 215 -0.33 9.36 -7.10
N LEU A 216 -0.52 8.03 -7.13
CA LEU A 216 -0.21 7.23 -8.31
C LEU A 216 -1.09 7.60 -9.49
N LEU A 217 -2.37 7.87 -9.24
CA LEU A 217 -3.35 8.25 -10.26
C LEU A 217 -3.23 9.70 -10.72
N HIS A 218 -2.71 10.58 -9.87
CA HIS A 218 -2.66 12.02 -10.13
C HIS A 218 -2.02 12.35 -11.49
N ASP A 219 -0.86 11.76 -11.79
CA ASP A 219 -0.12 12.06 -13.02
C ASP A 219 -0.87 11.58 -14.29
N LYS A 220 -1.73 10.55 -14.17
CA LYS A 220 -2.51 9.98 -15.30
C LYS A 220 -3.84 10.70 -15.49
N TYR A 221 -4.47 11.21 -14.44
CA TYR A 221 -5.83 11.76 -14.46
C TYR A 221 -5.92 13.23 -14.06
N GLN A 222 -4.82 13.96 -14.04
CA GLN A 222 -4.77 15.37 -13.65
C GLN A 222 -5.57 16.30 -14.55
N GLU A 223 -5.78 15.91 -15.83
CA GLU A 223 -6.45 16.71 -16.86
C GLU A 223 -7.81 16.13 -17.29
N ALA A 224 -8.33 15.14 -16.58
CA ALA A 224 -9.59 14.48 -16.91
C ALA A 224 -10.81 15.11 -16.20
#